data_e045940f945ab02eec3b7450eee164be
#
_entry.id   e045940f945ab02eec3b7450eee164be
#
_cell.length_a   1.000
_cell.length_b   1.000
_cell.length_c   1.000
_cell.angle_alpha   90.00
_cell.angle_beta   90.00
_cell.angle_gamma   90.00
#
_symmetry.space_group_name_H-M   'P 1'
#
loop_
_entity.id
_entity.type
_entity.pdbx_description
1 polymer ?
#
loop_
_entity_poly.entity_id
_entity_poly.type
_entity_poly.pdbx_seq_one_letter_code
_entity_poly.pdbx_strand_id
1 'polypeptide(L)'
;MMRKGFKRTGALAVAIGLALSMLPAALAGEAYEQPELAARVKQMIEADGYRFKDLNGNGVLDPYEDWRLSAEDRAENLLSQMDALQKAAQMVHLTLVSKKDSWFTNNNVGFALVYEYLFDSAKDAAERTNEIQELSESAPLGIPIVFSMDTEIGAAFVSDATFLPDEINQGAANDAELVARLNTVIRNELLAVGVRMALSPDADLITDPRWGRNQECYSEDVGVVEALTVAAVRALQGGSELTADSVIATVKHFPGSGAQTDGVDGTPLVIQEDSIELHLAGFKAAIDAGAAAVMPYGYSTVPFLGGDAVEKYADQSSAVMTDLLRGELGYTGIIQTDWGLNFVGAANAGADILGGAGVRSTAHLVDGVDEERLTDACRRILIAKFQLGIFENPYVDVDNAARVLGCDEHRAVAREAAARSLTLVKYENAVSLAGQSFIVAGELADNVRALNSGWTAKEPTELRGTTILEALREKAGVENVTYITDAASVPADLSGMTAVVVVGEKSGTHEPSWGTATLEFPEEQLRLVGALDAAGANVIAVVLMNRAYVLTPLADAADSLLLAYRPGVTCGAQAVAEALFGEAAITGKLPFQIPARMEQVLAQREDLPKDIAEPLYEYGFGIEVESFGR
;
A
#
# COMPACT_ATOMS: atom_id res chain seq x y z
N MET A 1 75.62 0.53 -49.14
CA MET A 1 76.49 -0.65 -49.27
C MET A 1 75.59 -1.87 -49.49
N MET A 2 75.59 -2.37 -50.67
CA MET A 2 75.83 -3.76 -51.16
C MET A 2 74.81 -4.80 -50.58
N ARG A 3 73.88 -5.25 -51.45
CA ARG A 3 73.95 -6.45 -52.39
C ARG A 3 73.88 -7.76 -51.59
N LYS A 4 73.10 -8.75 -51.88
CA LYS A 4 72.55 -9.51 -53.07
C LYS A 4 71.53 -10.48 -52.46
N GLY A 5 70.40 -10.85 -52.91
CA GLY A 5 70.05 -11.49 -54.20
C GLY A 5 70.37 -12.99 -54.27
N PHE A 6 69.34 -13.82 -54.22
CA PHE A 6 69.28 -14.94 -55.20
C PHE A 6 67.89 -15.67 -55.23
N LYS A 7 67.46 -15.90 -56.37
CA LYS A 7 66.29 -16.67 -56.84
C LYS A 7 66.53 -18.19 -56.78
N ARG A 8 65.44 -18.97 -56.63
CA ARG A 8 64.98 -20.04 -57.58
C ARG A 8 64.05 -21.02 -56.84
N THR A 9 62.82 -21.04 -57.25
CA THR A 9 62.13 -22.00 -58.16
C THR A 9 61.93 -23.44 -57.65
N GLY A 10 60.66 -23.77 -57.44
CA GLY A 10 60.02 -24.92 -58.01
C GLY A 10 59.78 -26.12 -57.13
N ALA A 11 58.52 -26.34 -56.84
CA ALA A 11 57.88 -27.64 -57.25
C ALA A 11 56.41 -27.66 -56.75
N LEU A 12 55.56 -27.87 -57.71
CA LEU A 12 54.14 -28.11 -57.51
C LEU A 12 53.95 -29.57 -57.06
N ALA A 13 53.34 -29.75 -55.83
CA ALA A 13 52.87 -31.07 -55.43
C ALA A 13 51.39 -30.91 -55.06
N VAL A 14 50.54 -31.43 -55.90
CA VAL A 14 49.06 -31.56 -55.64
C VAL A 14 48.87 -32.64 -54.60
N ALA A 15 48.43 -32.26 -53.45
CA ALA A 15 47.89 -33.17 -52.43
C ALA A 15 46.37 -32.87 -52.27
N ILE A 16 45.57 -33.75 -52.83
CA ILE A 16 44.13 -33.85 -52.58
C ILE A 16 43.97 -34.40 -51.17
N GLY A 17 43.72 -33.50 -50.21
CA GLY A 17 43.39 -33.83 -48.82
C GLY A 17 41.89 -33.68 -48.66
N LEU A 18 41.20 -34.74 -48.26
CA LEU A 18 39.81 -34.74 -47.83
C LEU A 18 39.60 -33.65 -46.75
N ALA A 19 38.87 -32.63 -47.09
CA ALA A 19 38.26 -31.75 -46.11
C ALA A 19 37.09 -32.50 -45.46
N LEU A 20 37.32 -33.14 -44.31
CA LEU A 20 36.25 -33.42 -43.35
C LEU A 20 35.71 -32.07 -42.90
N SER A 21 34.50 -31.75 -43.33
CA SER A 21 33.69 -30.68 -42.78
C SER A 21 33.39 -31.02 -41.32
N MET A 22 34.19 -30.46 -40.39
CA MET A 22 33.75 -30.29 -39.03
C MET A 22 32.64 -29.24 -39.06
N LEU A 23 31.39 -29.69 -39.04
CA LEU A 23 30.29 -28.87 -38.56
C LEU A 23 30.68 -28.40 -37.15
N PRO A 24 30.60 -27.09 -36.85
CA PRO A 24 30.72 -26.67 -35.47
C PRO A 24 29.60 -27.40 -34.70
N ALA A 25 29.99 -28.13 -33.66
CA ALA A 25 29.01 -28.58 -32.67
C ALA A 25 28.25 -27.33 -32.23
N ALA A 26 26.95 -27.32 -32.53
CA ALA A 26 26.06 -26.32 -31.91
C ALA A 26 26.33 -26.40 -30.43
N LEU A 27 26.83 -25.32 -29.86
CA LEU A 27 26.76 -25.09 -28.41
C LEU A 27 25.30 -25.35 -28.07
N ALA A 28 25.03 -26.43 -27.34
CA ALA A 28 23.73 -26.63 -26.72
C ALA A 28 23.52 -25.43 -25.83
N GLY A 29 22.75 -24.45 -26.29
CA GLY A 29 22.30 -23.34 -25.51
C GLY A 29 21.58 -23.91 -24.28
N GLU A 30 21.71 -23.25 -23.16
CA GLU A 30 20.94 -23.60 -21.98
C GLU A 30 19.48 -23.72 -22.39
N ALA A 31 18.85 -24.85 -22.04
CA ALA A 31 17.46 -25.09 -22.37
C ALA A 31 16.62 -24.12 -21.54
N TYR A 32 15.82 -23.28 -22.19
CA TYR A 32 14.88 -22.39 -21.51
C TYR A 32 13.82 -23.22 -20.79
N GLU A 33 13.40 -22.77 -19.61
CA GLU A 33 12.23 -23.32 -18.92
C GLU A 33 10.96 -22.71 -19.50
N GLN A 34 10.01 -23.55 -19.93
CA GLN A 34 8.75 -23.12 -20.50
C GLN A 34 7.89 -22.47 -19.41
N PRO A 35 7.55 -21.17 -19.49
CA PRO A 35 6.64 -20.56 -18.54
C PRO A 35 5.22 -21.12 -18.66
N GLU A 36 4.42 -20.93 -17.62
CA GLU A 36 3.00 -21.21 -17.70
C GLU A 36 2.34 -20.25 -18.68
N LEU A 37 1.73 -20.80 -19.74
CA LEU A 37 1.02 -20.03 -20.75
C LEU A 37 -0.47 -20.25 -20.64
N ALA A 38 -1.23 -19.16 -20.59
CA ALA A 38 -2.69 -19.21 -20.65
C ALA A 38 -3.23 -18.24 -21.71
N ALA A 39 -4.12 -18.72 -22.55
CA ALA A 39 -4.87 -17.95 -23.54
C ALA A 39 -6.32 -18.43 -23.59
N ARG A 40 -7.25 -17.49 -23.70
CA ARG A 40 -8.68 -17.78 -23.87
C ARG A 40 -9.20 -17.36 -25.24
N VAL A 41 -8.57 -16.38 -25.86
CA VAL A 41 -8.96 -15.81 -27.16
C VAL A 41 -7.90 -16.03 -28.21
N LYS A 42 -6.63 -15.77 -27.89
CA LYS A 42 -5.52 -15.88 -28.85
C LYS A 42 -5.07 -17.32 -29.04
N GLN A 43 -4.45 -17.60 -30.19
CA GLN A 43 -3.94 -18.92 -30.51
C GLN A 43 -2.54 -19.13 -29.93
N MET A 44 -2.15 -20.38 -29.78
CA MET A 44 -0.76 -20.76 -29.50
C MET A 44 -0.02 -21.08 -30.79
N ILE A 45 1.25 -20.68 -30.84
CA ILE A 45 2.21 -21.06 -31.92
C ILE A 45 3.36 -21.84 -31.30
N GLU A 46 4.02 -22.66 -32.12
CA GLU A 46 5.18 -23.44 -31.72
C GLU A 46 6.39 -23.04 -32.57
N ALA A 47 7.50 -22.75 -31.90
CA ALA A 47 8.78 -22.45 -32.52
C ALA A 47 9.93 -23.03 -31.69
N ASP A 48 10.95 -23.59 -32.31
CA ASP A 48 12.15 -24.14 -31.67
C ASP A 48 11.88 -25.15 -30.53
N GLY A 49 10.73 -25.83 -30.58
CA GLY A 49 10.31 -26.80 -29.57
C GLY A 49 9.64 -26.18 -28.31
N TYR A 50 9.35 -24.89 -28.33
CA TYR A 50 8.63 -24.16 -27.31
C TYR A 50 7.29 -23.64 -27.82
N ARG A 51 6.39 -23.32 -26.87
CA ARG A 51 5.07 -22.72 -27.12
C ARG A 51 5.08 -21.24 -26.79
N PHE A 52 4.34 -20.46 -27.60
CA PHE A 52 4.16 -19.00 -27.44
C PHE A 52 2.71 -18.61 -27.71
N LYS A 53 2.31 -17.42 -27.27
CA LYS A 53 0.99 -16.86 -27.61
C LYS A 53 1.13 -15.98 -28.86
N ASP A 54 0.29 -16.22 -29.87
CA ASP A 54 0.14 -15.35 -31.05
C ASP A 54 -0.77 -14.16 -30.68
N LEU A 55 -0.19 -13.15 -30.03
CA LEU A 55 -0.94 -12.05 -29.41
C LEU A 55 -1.54 -11.08 -30.43
N ASN A 56 -0.89 -10.87 -31.59
CA ASN A 56 -1.43 -10.05 -32.67
C ASN A 56 -2.22 -10.85 -33.72
N GLY A 57 -2.22 -12.18 -33.64
CA GLY A 57 -3.00 -13.06 -34.51
C GLY A 57 -2.45 -13.18 -35.94
N ASN A 58 -1.15 -12.93 -36.18
CA ASN A 58 -0.54 -12.98 -37.50
C ASN A 58 0.03 -14.35 -37.87
N GLY A 59 0.08 -15.31 -36.92
CA GLY A 59 0.58 -16.66 -37.11
C GLY A 59 2.11 -16.79 -37.20
N VAL A 60 2.85 -15.74 -36.80
CA VAL A 60 4.32 -15.70 -36.80
C VAL A 60 4.76 -15.30 -35.38
N LEU A 61 5.84 -15.92 -34.88
CA LEU A 61 6.40 -15.50 -33.59
C LEU A 61 7.10 -14.14 -33.72
N ASP A 62 6.46 -13.09 -33.20
CA ASP A 62 7.07 -11.76 -33.10
C ASP A 62 7.99 -11.68 -31.88
N PRO A 63 9.04 -10.82 -31.89
CA PRO A 63 9.92 -10.69 -30.73
C PRO A 63 9.21 -10.34 -29.41
N TYR A 64 8.11 -9.55 -29.41
CA TYR A 64 7.41 -9.25 -28.16
C TYR A 64 6.62 -10.44 -27.59
N GLU A 65 6.35 -11.46 -28.40
CA GLU A 65 5.68 -12.71 -28.00
C GLU A 65 6.67 -13.76 -27.51
N ASP A 66 7.96 -13.57 -27.83
CA ASP A 66 9.03 -14.50 -27.45
C ASP A 66 9.49 -14.22 -26.00
N TRP A 67 8.95 -14.99 -25.07
CA TRP A 67 9.25 -14.90 -23.64
C TRP A 67 10.72 -15.22 -23.27
N ARG A 68 11.53 -15.71 -24.21
CA ARG A 68 12.97 -15.97 -24.03
C ARG A 68 13.81 -14.70 -24.14
N LEU A 69 13.25 -13.64 -24.72
CA LEU A 69 13.92 -12.34 -24.86
C LEU A 69 13.75 -11.50 -23.60
N SER A 70 14.62 -10.49 -23.45
CA SER A 70 14.52 -9.54 -22.36
C SER A 70 13.23 -8.72 -22.40
N ALA A 71 12.75 -8.24 -21.26
CA ALA A 71 11.57 -7.37 -21.19
C ALA A 71 11.77 -6.10 -22.03
N GLU A 72 12.97 -5.57 -22.08
CA GLU A 72 13.36 -4.39 -22.86
C GLU A 72 13.26 -4.65 -24.36
N ASP A 73 13.82 -5.76 -24.87
CA ASP A 73 13.76 -6.11 -26.31
C ASP A 73 12.31 -6.35 -26.75
N ARG A 74 11.52 -7.01 -25.91
CA ARG A 74 10.09 -7.25 -26.14
C ARG A 74 9.31 -5.93 -26.16
N ALA A 75 9.57 -5.02 -25.22
CA ALA A 75 8.93 -3.71 -25.17
C ALA A 75 9.25 -2.87 -26.39
N GLU A 76 10.50 -2.82 -26.85
CA GLU A 76 10.88 -2.08 -28.06
C GLU A 76 10.19 -2.63 -29.31
N ASN A 77 10.11 -3.96 -29.45
CA ASN A 77 9.40 -4.56 -30.58
C ASN A 77 7.90 -4.23 -30.56
N LEU A 78 7.25 -4.33 -29.39
CA LEU A 78 5.82 -4.01 -29.25
C LEU A 78 5.56 -2.52 -29.54
N LEU A 79 6.38 -1.61 -28.99
CA LEU A 79 6.31 -0.18 -29.25
C LEU A 79 6.37 0.18 -30.75
N SER A 80 7.17 -0.57 -31.53
CA SER A 80 7.28 -0.35 -32.96
C SER A 80 6.01 -0.72 -33.75
N GLN A 81 5.10 -1.49 -33.14
CA GLN A 81 3.81 -1.91 -33.70
C GLN A 81 2.64 -1.05 -33.17
N MET A 82 2.86 -0.19 -32.18
CA MET A 82 1.84 0.64 -31.56
C MET A 82 1.73 2.03 -32.21
N ASP A 83 0.50 2.48 -32.44
CA ASP A 83 0.23 3.88 -32.76
C ASP A 83 0.18 4.78 -31.50
N ALA A 84 0.08 6.08 -31.71
CA ALA A 84 0.09 7.04 -30.61
C ALA A 84 -1.12 6.87 -29.65
N LEU A 85 -2.29 6.48 -30.18
CA LEU A 85 -3.49 6.23 -29.34
C LEU A 85 -3.28 5.01 -28.44
N GLN A 86 -2.67 3.94 -28.97
CA GLN A 86 -2.36 2.74 -28.22
C GLN A 86 -1.32 3.01 -27.12
N LYS A 87 -0.27 3.81 -27.43
CA LYS A 87 0.73 4.24 -26.45
C LYS A 87 0.08 5.06 -25.33
N ALA A 88 -0.73 6.07 -25.69
CA ALA A 88 -1.47 6.88 -24.72
C ALA A 88 -2.45 6.07 -23.87
N ALA A 89 -3.10 5.06 -24.44
CA ALA A 89 -4.01 4.18 -23.74
C ALA A 89 -3.32 3.37 -22.64
N GLN A 90 -2.03 3.00 -22.79
CA GLN A 90 -1.29 2.33 -21.73
C GLN A 90 -1.03 3.22 -20.51
N MET A 91 -1.02 4.55 -20.68
CA MET A 91 -0.89 5.49 -19.57
C MET A 91 -2.18 5.68 -18.75
N VAL A 92 -3.33 5.23 -19.27
CA VAL A 92 -4.65 5.39 -18.63
C VAL A 92 -4.79 4.41 -17.46
N HIS A 93 -5.06 4.96 -16.28
CA HIS A 93 -5.40 4.21 -15.07
C HIS A 93 -6.82 4.59 -14.64
N LEU A 94 -7.78 3.86 -15.13
CA LEU A 94 -9.19 4.15 -14.85
C LEU A 94 -9.61 3.63 -13.47
N THR A 95 -10.58 4.31 -12.85
CA THR A 95 -11.31 3.77 -11.70
C THR A 95 -12.41 2.83 -12.19
N LEU A 96 -12.37 1.58 -11.77
CA LEU A 96 -13.29 0.55 -12.23
C LEU A 96 -14.61 0.62 -11.46
N VAL A 97 -15.48 1.57 -11.83
CA VAL A 97 -16.79 1.79 -11.17
C VAL A 97 -17.96 1.16 -11.93
N SER A 98 -17.75 0.63 -13.14
CA SER A 98 -18.78 -0.02 -13.94
C SER A 98 -18.18 -0.92 -15.03
N LYS A 99 -18.95 -1.97 -15.37
CA LYS A 99 -18.60 -2.94 -16.42
C LYS A 99 -18.97 -2.38 -17.81
N LYS A 100 -18.01 -1.72 -18.50
CA LYS A 100 -18.18 -1.35 -19.92
C LYS A 100 -17.13 -2.09 -20.75
N ASP A 101 -17.52 -3.21 -21.32
CA ASP A 101 -16.66 -4.09 -22.09
C ASP A 101 -15.90 -3.36 -23.21
N SER A 102 -16.55 -2.38 -23.86
CA SER A 102 -15.92 -1.58 -24.92
C SER A 102 -14.69 -0.78 -24.48
N TRP A 103 -14.50 -0.54 -23.19
CA TRP A 103 -13.30 0.13 -22.72
C TRP A 103 -12.05 -0.73 -22.88
N PHE A 104 -12.22 -2.05 -22.78
CA PHE A 104 -11.12 -3.00 -22.79
C PHE A 104 -10.85 -3.54 -24.19
N THR A 105 -11.89 -3.82 -24.98
CA THR A 105 -11.76 -4.38 -26.33
C THR A 105 -11.24 -3.38 -27.37
N ASN A 106 -11.57 -2.09 -27.23
CA ASN A 106 -11.29 -1.08 -28.26
C ASN A 106 -10.11 -0.17 -27.94
N ASN A 107 -9.74 -0.01 -26.68
CA ASN A 107 -8.80 1.05 -26.26
C ASN A 107 -7.58 0.55 -25.49
N ASN A 108 -7.45 -0.75 -25.21
CA ASN A 108 -6.29 -1.32 -24.49
C ASN A 108 -5.85 -0.48 -23.29
N VAL A 109 -6.78 -0.14 -22.39
CA VAL A 109 -6.49 0.60 -21.15
C VAL A 109 -5.36 -0.09 -20.39
N GLY A 110 -4.37 0.65 -19.92
CA GLY A 110 -3.19 0.08 -19.30
C GLY A 110 -3.43 -0.46 -17.90
N PHE A 111 -4.20 0.29 -17.09
CA PHE A 111 -4.42 0.03 -15.67
C PHE A 111 -5.89 0.25 -15.28
N ALA A 112 -6.33 -0.50 -14.25
CA ALA A 112 -7.66 -0.35 -13.69
C ALA A 112 -7.60 -0.49 -12.15
N LEU A 113 -7.98 0.58 -11.43
CA LEU A 113 -8.17 0.54 -9.98
C LEU A 113 -9.43 -0.25 -9.66
N VAL A 114 -9.28 -1.31 -8.90
CA VAL A 114 -10.39 -2.05 -8.28
C VAL A 114 -10.95 -1.22 -7.14
N TYR A 115 -12.26 -1.01 -7.15
CA TYR A 115 -12.95 -0.24 -6.13
C TYR A 115 -14.06 -1.05 -5.45
N GLU A 116 -14.38 -0.73 -4.22
CA GLU A 116 -15.22 -1.47 -3.25
C GLU A 116 -16.56 -2.02 -3.76
N TYR A 117 -17.14 -1.44 -4.81
CA TYR A 117 -18.46 -1.86 -5.30
C TYR A 117 -18.46 -3.02 -6.28
N LEU A 118 -17.31 -3.57 -6.59
CA LEU A 118 -17.18 -4.49 -7.71
C LEU A 118 -17.13 -5.96 -7.32
N PHE A 119 -16.72 -6.26 -6.07
CA PHE A 119 -16.44 -7.63 -5.68
C PHE A 119 -17.12 -8.01 -4.37
N ASP A 120 -18.06 -8.94 -4.47
CA ASP A 120 -18.81 -9.47 -3.32
C ASP A 120 -18.05 -10.59 -2.61
N SER A 121 -17.04 -11.17 -3.27
CA SER A 121 -16.24 -12.28 -2.77
C SER A 121 -14.92 -12.42 -3.53
N ALA A 122 -14.01 -13.23 -3.00
CA ALA A 122 -12.78 -13.62 -3.67
C ALA A 122 -13.03 -14.28 -5.04
N LYS A 123 -14.06 -15.11 -5.16
CA LYS A 123 -14.44 -15.75 -6.43
C LYS A 123 -14.94 -14.72 -7.46
N ASP A 124 -15.82 -13.83 -7.05
CA ASP A 124 -16.33 -12.76 -7.92
C ASP A 124 -15.19 -11.87 -8.42
N ALA A 125 -14.23 -11.51 -7.54
CA ALA A 125 -13.04 -10.75 -7.91
C ALA A 125 -12.20 -11.48 -8.99
N ALA A 126 -11.87 -12.75 -8.77
CA ALA A 126 -11.09 -13.57 -9.69
C ALA A 126 -11.81 -13.80 -11.02
N GLU A 127 -13.11 -14.07 -11.00
CA GLU A 127 -13.93 -14.22 -12.22
C GLU A 127 -13.94 -12.91 -13.02
N ARG A 128 -14.12 -11.78 -12.34
CA ARG A 128 -14.20 -10.48 -13.00
C ARG A 128 -12.88 -10.01 -13.58
N THR A 129 -11.77 -10.17 -12.88
CA THR A 129 -10.45 -9.84 -13.43
C THR A 129 -10.13 -10.71 -14.64
N ASN A 130 -10.45 -12.01 -14.59
CA ASN A 130 -10.32 -12.93 -15.72
C ASN A 130 -11.18 -12.50 -16.93
N GLU A 131 -12.45 -12.10 -16.73
CA GLU A 131 -13.31 -11.60 -17.81
C GLU A 131 -12.72 -10.37 -18.51
N ILE A 132 -12.17 -9.42 -17.72
CA ILE A 132 -11.56 -8.20 -18.27
C ILE A 132 -10.25 -8.53 -19.00
N GLN A 133 -9.44 -9.44 -18.49
CA GLN A 133 -8.23 -9.92 -19.19
C GLN A 133 -8.59 -10.59 -20.53
N GLU A 134 -9.68 -11.36 -20.59
CA GLU A 134 -10.16 -11.98 -21.83
C GLU A 134 -10.57 -10.92 -22.87
N LEU A 135 -11.27 -9.85 -22.43
CA LEU A 135 -11.58 -8.71 -23.30
C LEU A 135 -10.31 -8.01 -23.80
N SER A 136 -9.33 -7.80 -22.94
CA SER A 136 -8.05 -7.18 -23.28
C SER A 136 -7.22 -8.08 -24.22
N GLU A 137 -7.20 -9.38 -23.99
CA GLU A 137 -6.57 -10.36 -24.90
C GLU A 137 -7.21 -10.33 -26.30
N SER A 138 -8.51 -10.05 -26.42
CA SER A 138 -9.20 -9.93 -27.72
C SER A 138 -8.76 -8.72 -28.55
N ALA A 139 -8.13 -7.73 -27.95
CA ALA A 139 -7.64 -6.53 -28.62
C ALA A 139 -6.50 -6.85 -29.62
N PRO A 140 -6.22 -5.97 -30.62
CA PRO A 140 -5.30 -6.26 -31.72
C PRO A 140 -3.91 -6.73 -31.32
N LEU A 141 -3.32 -6.15 -30.26
CA LEU A 141 -1.99 -6.50 -29.77
C LEU A 141 -2.01 -7.39 -28.51
N GLY A 142 -3.19 -7.72 -27.99
CA GLY A 142 -3.35 -8.60 -26.84
C GLY A 142 -2.65 -8.12 -25.56
N ILE A 143 -2.53 -6.80 -25.36
CA ILE A 143 -1.80 -6.23 -24.21
C ILE A 143 -2.64 -6.39 -22.95
N PRO A 144 -2.16 -7.09 -21.90
CA PRO A 144 -2.91 -7.32 -20.69
C PRO A 144 -3.05 -6.05 -19.83
N ILE A 145 -4.10 -6.00 -18.99
CA ILE A 145 -4.33 -4.93 -18.03
C ILE A 145 -3.64 -5.25 -16.70
N VAL A 146 -3.12 -4.22 -16.04
CA VAL A 146 -2.71 -4.29 -14.64
C VAL A 146 -3.86 -3.78 -13.78
N PHE A 147 -4.39 -4.61 -12.90
CA PHE A 147 -5.31 -4.18 -11.85
C PHE A 147 -4.52 -3.66 -10.66
N SER A 148 -5.00 -2.58 -10.05
CA SER A 148 -4.45 -1.99 -8.84
C SER A 148 -5.49 -1.93 -7.72
N MET A 149 -5.02 -1.76 -6.48
CA MET A 149 -5.85 -1.61 -5.29
C MET A 149 -5.11 -0.76 -4.25
N ASP A 150 -5.82 0.06 -3.47
CA ASP A 150 -5.29 0.63 -2.23
C ASP A 150 -5.17 -0.50 -1.21
N THR A 151 -4.03 -0.61 -0.53
CA THR A 151 -3.68 -1.82 0.23
C THR A 151 -3.04 -1.55 1.59
N GLU A 152 -3.13 -0.33 2.11
CA GLU A 152 -2.59 0.06 3.43
C GLU A 152 -3.10 -0.88 4.54
N ILE A 153 -4.32 -1.39 4.39
CA ILE A 153 -4.97 -2.30 5.33
C ILE A 153 -5.28 -3.68 4.72
N GLY A 154 -4.57 -4.07 3.65
CA GLY A 154 -4.78 -5.35 2.96
C GLY A 154 -5.58 -5.22 1.67
N ALA A 155 -6.09 -6.33 1.14
CA ALA A 155 -6.95 -6.35 -0.07
C ALA A 155 -8.40 -5.92 0.27
N ALA A 156 -8.57 -4.74 0.86
CA ALA A 156 -9.77 -4.28 1.59
C ALA A 156 -11.01 -4.04 0.72
N PHE A 157 -10.90 -4.13 -0.60
CA PHE A 157 -12.04 -4.05 -1.53
C PHE A 157 -12.62 -5.42 -1.93
N VAL A 158 -12.16 -6.48 -1.26
CA VAL A 158 -12.72 -7.83 -1.36
C VAL A 158 -13.16 -8.29 0.01
N SER A 159 -14.45 -8.55 0.22
CA SER A 159 -15.02 -8.79 1.55
C SER A 159 -14.45 -10.02 2.29
N ASP A 160 -13.90 -10.98 1.55
CA ASP A 160 -13.29 -12.20 2.10
C ASP A 160 -11.80 -12.01 2.48
N ALA A 161 -11.19 -10.87 2.16
CA ALA A 161 -9.78 -10.61 2.41
C ALA A 161 -9.42 -10.49 3.89
N THR A 162 -8.13 -10.56 4.17
CA THR A 162 -7.59 -10.28 5.50
C THR A 162 -7.40 -8.77 5.68
N PHE A 163 -8.22 -8.15 6.52
CA PHE A 163 -8.05 -6.75 6.91
C PHE A 163 -6.98 -6.65 7.99
N LEU A 164 -5.89 -5.99 7.65
CA LEU A 164 -4.70 -5.83 8.48
C LEU A 164 -4.85 -4.62 9.42
N PRO A 165 -4.07 -4.54 10.51
CA PRO A 165 -3.88 -3.30 11.25
C PRO A 165 -3.30 -2.19 10.36
N ASP A 166 -3.77 -0.95 10.54
CA ASP A 166 -3.28 0.22 9.82
C ASP A 166 -1.76 0.41 9.97
N GLU A 167 -1.10 1.18 9.10
CA GLU A 167 0.35 1.34 9.10
C GLU A 167 0.88 1.95 10.41
N ILE A 168 0.11 2.82 11.07
CA ILE A 168 0.43 3.34 12.41
C ILE A 168 0.58 2.23 13.45
N ASN A 169 -0.22 1.17 13.39
CA ASN A 169 -0.09 0.00 14.24
C ASN A 169 1.20 -0.77 13.93
N GLN A 170 1.55 -0.86 12.64
CA GLN A 170 2.80 -1.49 12.22
C GLN A 170 4.01 -0.70 12.73
N GLY A 171 3.92 0.63 12.75
CA GLY A 171 4.90 1.52 13.37
C GLY A 171 5.01 1.34 14.89
N ALA A 172 3.88 1.15 15.58
CA ALA A 172 3.87 0.87 17.02
C ALA A 172 4.47 -0.50 17.37
N ALA A 173 4.32 -1.51 16.51
CA ALA A 173 5.00 -2.80 16.64
C ALA A 173 6.50 -2.71 16.30
N ASN A 174 6.89 -1.80 15.41
CA ASN A 174 8.25 -1.50 14.96
C ASN A 174 9.08 -2.76 14.65
N ASP A 175 8.54 -3.63 13.80
CA ASP A 175 9.17 -4.89 13.41
C ASP A 175 9.11 -5.08 11.90
N ALA A 176 10.26 -4.90 11.24
CA ALA A 176 10.38 -5.00 9.79
C ALA A 176 10.10 -6.44 9.26
N GLU A 177 10.37 -7.49 10.05
CA GLU A 177 10.04 -8.87 9.66
C GLU A 177 8.52 -9.09 9.68
N LEU A 178 7.85 -8.56 10.70
CA LEU A 178 6.39 -8.60 10.78
C LEU A 178 5.75 -7.82 9.63
N VAL A 179 6.24 -6.62 9.30
CA VAL A 179 5.77 -5.81 8.15
C VAL A 179 6.01 -6.54 6.83
N ALA A 180 7.14 -7.23 6.66
CA ALA A 180 7.38 -8.06 5.48
C ALA A 180 6.37 -9.22 5.38
N ARG A 181 6.01 -9.85 6.49
CA ARG A 181 4.98 -10.90 6.53
C ARG A 181 3.59 -10.36 6.20
N LEU A 182 3.21 -9.20 6.72
CA LEU A 182 1.95 -8.52 6.40
C LEU A 182 1.86 -8.21 4.90
N ASN A 183 2.90 -7.62 4.32
CA ASN A 183 2.94 -7.32 2.89
C ASN A 183 3.04 -8.57 2.00
N THR A 184 3.54 -9.69 2.53
CA THR A 184 3.44 -11.00 1.87
C THR A 184 2.00 -11.50 1.85
N VAL A 185 1.22 -11.29 2.92
CA VAL A 185 -0.23 -11.57 2.93
C VAL A 185 -0.92 -10.74 1.85
N ILE A 186 -0.67 -9.43 1.80
CA ILE A 186 -1.21 -8.54 0.76
C ILE A 186 -0.87 -9.08 -0.63
N ARG A 187 0.41 -9.34 -0.92
CA ARG A 187 0.85 -9.87 -2.21
C ARG A 187 0.11 -11.15 -2.59
N ASN A 188 0.02 -12.12 -1.67
CA ASN A 188 -0.61 -13.40 -1.94
C ASN A 188 -2.11 -13.25 -2.24
N GLU A 189 -2.82 -12.42 -1.48
CA GLU A 189 -4.25 -12.17 -1.70
C GLU A 189 -4.51 -11.41 -3.00
N LEU A 190 -3.70 -10.40 -3.33
CA LEU A 190 -3.78 -9.66 -4.58
C LEU A 190 -3.51 -10.56 -5.80
N LEU A 191 -2.44 -11.37 -5.76
CA LEU A 191 -2.12 -12.33 -6.83
C LEU A 191 -3.26 -13.31 -7.06
N ALA A 192 -3.89 -13.80 -6.00
CA ALA A 192 -4.99 -14.77 -6.09
C ALA A 192 -6.23 -14.22 -6.80
N VAL A 193 -6.45 -12.91 -6.79
CA VAL A 193 -7.56 -12.24 -7.48
C VAL A 193 -7.15 -11.48 -8.75
N GLY A 194 -5.89 -11.65 -9.19
CA GLY A 194 -5.39 -11.07 -10.44
C GLY A 194 -4.98 -9.60 -10.34
N VAL A 195 -4.88 -9.02 -9.14
CA VAL A 195 -4.35 -7.67 -8.91
C VAL A 195 -2.82 -7.72 -8.87
N ARG A 196 -2.16 -6.84 -9.62
CA ARG A 196 -0.70 -6.86 -9.81
C ARG A 196 -0.02 -5.56 -9.42
N MET A 197 -0.75 -4.61 -8.79
CA MET A 197 -0.23 -3.33 -8.34
C MET A 197 -0.92 -2.92 -7.03
N ALA A 198 -0.13 -2.68 -6.00
CA ALA A 198 -0.53 -2.13 -4.72
C ALA A 198 -0.25 -0.62 -4.71
N LEU A 199 -1.22 0.20 -4.31
CA LEU A 199 -1.04 1.63 -4.12
C LEU A 199 -0.57 1.91 -2.68
N SER A 200 0.49 1.24 -2.29
CA SER A 200 1.17 1.29 -0.99
C SER A 200 2.63 0.85 -1.13
N PRO A 201 3.51 1.04 -0.11
CA PRO A 201 3.26 1.66 1.20
C PRO A 201 3.25 3.18 1.17
N ASP A 202 2.72 3.80 2.25
CA ASP A 202 2.91 5.21 2.52
C ASP A 202 4.27 5.42 3.21
N ALA A 203 5.14 6.19 2.55
CA ALA A 203 6.47 6.54 3.07
C ALA A 203 6.51 7.94 3.68
N ASP A 204 5.34 8.52 3.94
CA ASP A 204 5.19 9.83 4.55
C ASP A 204 5.65 9.80 6.01
N LEU A 205 6.38 10.84 6.42
CA LEU A 205 6.82 11.02 7.79
C LEU A 205 5.73 11.75 8.59
N ILE A 206 5.32 11.21 9.72
CA ILE A 206 4.42 11.91 10.65
C ILE A 206 5.17 13.10 11.23
N THR A 207 4.66 14.32 11.01
CA THR A 207 5.21 15.55 11.58
C THR A 207 4.12 16.41 12.21
N ASP A 208 3.01 16.68 11.52
CA ASP A 208 1.89 17.38 12.13
C ASP A 208 0.86 16.38 12.67
N PRO A 209 0.64 16.34 14.01
CA PRO A 209 -0.33 15.45 14.62
C PRO A 209 -1.78 15.74 14.24
N ARG A 210 -2.08 16.91 13.63
CA ARG A 210 -3.41 17.29 13.15
C ARG A 210 -3.78 16.66 11.81
N TRP A 211 -2.79 16.21 11.04
CA TRP A 211 -3.03 15.67 9.70
C TRP A 211 -3.91 14.42 9.75
N GLY A 212 -4.96 14.41 8.92
CA GLY A 212 -6.01 13.39 8.95
C GLY A 212 -5.57 12.00 8.49
N ARG A 213 -4.39 11.87 7.82
CA ARG A 213 -3.87 10.62 7.26
C ARG A 213 -2.71 10.01 8.04
N ASN A 214 -2.45 10.46 9.26
CA ASN A 214 -1.35 9.92 10.07
C ASN A 214 -1.46 8.40 10.32
N GLN A 215 -2.67 7.81 10.29
CA GLN A 215 -2.85 6.36 10.43
C GLN A 215 -2.31 5.56 9.23
N GLU A 216 -2.17 6.20 8.07
CA GLU A 216 -1.60 5.59 6.86
C GLU A 216 -0.07 5.62 6.88
N CYS A 217 0.56 6.21 7.92
CA CYS A 217 2.00 6.36 8.06
C CYS A 217 2.54 5.51 9.20
N TYR A 218 3.79 5.07 9.10
CA TYR A 218 4.40 4.23 10.12
C TYR A 218 4.74 4.99 11.41
N SER A 219 5.40 6.15 11.31
CA SER A 219 5.99 6.82 12.48
C SER A 219 6.43 8.26 12.20
N GLU A 220 6.72 9.00 13.28
CA GLU A 220 7.51 10.23 13.25
C GLU A 220 9.03 9.97 13.28
N ASP A 221 9.47 8.72 13.38
CA ASP A 221 10.88 8.35 13.36
C ASP A 221 11.34 7.99 11.95
N VAL A 222 12.27 8.74 11.41
CA VAL A 222 12.79 8.56 10.05
C VAL A 222 13.34 7.14 9.84
N GLY A 223 14.10 6.60 10.80
CA GLY A 223 14.68 5.27 10.69
C GLY A 223 13.63 4.15 10.68
N VAL A 224 12.52 4.34 11.39
CA VAL A 224 11.37 3.41 11.35
C VAL A 224 10.69 3.48 9.99
N VAL A 225 10.41 4.69 9.48
CA VAL A 225 9.81 4.87 8.15
C VAL A 225 10.67 4.22 7.07
N GLU A 226 11.99 4.48 7.05
CA GLU A 226 12.92 3.84 6.11
C GLU A 226 12.87 2.31 6.18
N ALA A 227 13.01 1.74 7.39
CA ALA A 227 13.10 0.29 7.58
C ALA A 227 11.80 -0.43 7.20
N LEU A 228 10.63 0.11 7.59
CA LEU A 228 9.34 -0.52 7.34
C LEU A 228 8.91 -0.35 5.87
N THR A 229 9.20 0.79 5.25
CA THR A 229 8.98 1.02 3.81
C THR A 229 9.79 0.02 2.96
N VAL A 230 11.08 -0.18 3.28
CA VAL A 230 11.93 -1.17 2.60
C VAL A 230 11.36 -2.58 2.75
N ALA A 231 10.91 -2.94 3.96
CA ALA A 231 10.32 -4.25 4.23
C ALA A 231 9.04 -4.47 3.41
N ALA A 232 8.16 -3.46 3.34
CA ALA A 232 6.92 -3.50 2.57
C ALA A 232 7.18 -3.64 1.06
N VAL A 233 8.03 -2.76 0.49
CA VAL A 233 8.38 -2.78 -0.95
C VAL A 233 8.93 -4.15 -1.36
N ARG A 234 9.92 -4.68 -0.63
CA ARG A 234 10.53 -5.96 -0.94
C ARG A 234 9.57 -7.13 -0.81
N ALA A 235 8.67 -7.09 0.16
CA ALA A 235 7.69 -8.14 0.37
C ALA A 235 6.60 -8.13 -0.73
N LEU A 236 6.09 -6.96 -1.11
CA LEU A 236 5.13 -6.82 -2.21
C LEU A 236 5.71 -7.28 -3.54
N GLN A 237 6.95 -6.90 -3.84
CA GLN A 237 7.60 -7.25 -5.09
C GLN A 237 8.24 -8.64 -5.08
N GLY A 238 8.43 -9.25 -3.89
CA GLY A 238 9.15 -10.51 -3.75
C GLY A 238 10.67 -10.37 -3.87
N GLY A 239 11.17 -9.13 -3.90
CA GLY A 239 12.59 -8.78 -4.06
C GLY A 239 12.77 -7.35 -4.52
N SER A 240 13.95 -7.04 -5.07
CA SER A 240 14.27 -5.72 -5.65
C SER A 240 13.88 -5.59 -7.13
N GLU A 241 13.57 -6.69 -7.79
CA GLU A 241 13.18 -6.73 -9.21
C GLU A 241 11.81 -7.38 -9.35
N LEU A 242 11.06 -6.99 -10.37
CA LEU A 242 9.77 -7.58 -10.67
C LEU A 242 9.93 -8.96 -11.31
N THR A 243 9.05 -9.88 -10.92
CA THR A 243 8.95 -11.24 -11.45
C THR A 243 7.49 -11.62 -11.66
N ALA A 244 7.23 -12.80 -12.17
CA ALA A 244 5.88 -13.33 -12.34
C ALA A 244 5.09 -13.45 -11.01
N ASP A 245 5.77 -13.52 -9.88
CA ASP A 245 5.16 -13.58 -8.54
C ASP A 245 5.14 -12.22 -7.83
N SER A 246 5.42 -11.12 -8.53
CA SER A 246 5.45 -9.78 -7.96
C SER A 246 4.10 -9.07 -8.04
N VAL A 247 3.88 -8.19 -7.07
CA VAL A 247 2.93 -7.09 -7.12
C VAL A 247 3.75 -5.80 -7.11
N ILE A 248 3.49 -4.87 -8.04
CA ILE A 248 4.14 -3.56 -8.06
C ILE A 248 3.83 -2.83 -6.75
N ALA A 249 4.86 -2.41 -6.02
CA ALA A 249 4.72 -1.48 -4.91
C ALA A 249 4.71 -0.04 -5.48
N THR A 250 3.71 0.77 -5.08
CA THR A 250 3.60 2.18 -5.45
C THR A 250 3.77 3.03 -4.23
N VAL A 251 5.00 3.48 -3.99
CA VAL A 251 5.35 4.24 -2.79
C VAL A 251 4.81 5.66 -2.88
N LYS A 252 4.11 6.12 -1.84
CA LYS A 252 3.38 7.39 -1.83
C LYS A 252 3.54 8.12 -0.49
N HIS A 253 3.31 9.46 -0.40
CA HIS A 253 3.04 10.37 -1.50
C HIS A 253 4.23 11.31 -1.67
N PHE A 254 4.99 11.11 -2.72
CA PHE A 254 6.22 11.87 -2.97
C PHE A 254 5.95 13.39 -3.16
N PRO A 255 6.75 14.29 -2.60
CA PRO A 255 8.02 14.09 -1.85
C PRO A 255 7.87 14.03 -0.32
N GLY A 256 6.72 13.67 0.19
CA GLY A 256 6.36 13.61 1.61
C GLY A 256 5.20 14.53 1.92
N SER A 257 4.04 13.99 2.30
CA SER A 257 2.81 14.76 2.51
C SER A 257 2.43 14.98 3.99
N GLY A 258 3.26 14.55 4.95
CA GLY A 258 2.99 14.73 6.37
C GLY A 258 3.02 16.16 6.88
N ALA A 259 3.67 17.09 6.16
CA ALA A 259 3.87 18.48 6.56
C ALA A 259 3.00 19.45 5.73
N GLN A 260 1.69 19.36 5.89
CA GLN A 260 0.74 20.25 5.22
C GLN A 260 0.32 21.40 6.14
N THR A 261 0.04 22.57 5.54
CA THR A 261 -0.33 23.80 6.28
C THR A 261 -1.47 23.53 7.26
N ASP A 262 -1.26 23.79 8.54
CA ASP A 262 -2.22 23.57 9.64
C ASP A 262 -2.70 22.11 9.78
N GLY A 263 -1.94 21.14 9.24
CA GLY A 263 -2.33 19.73 9.21
C GLY A 263 -3.56 19.44 8.34
N VAL A 264 -3.95 20.36 7.47
CA VAL A 264 -5.14 20.19 6.61
C VAL A 264 -4.73 19.56 5.28
N ASP A 265 -5.27 18.39 5.01
CA ASP A 265 -4.98 17.64 3.79
C ASP A 265 -5.35 18.43 2.52
N GLY A 266 -4.48 18.37 1.51
CA GLY A 266 -4.67 19.12 0.27
C GLY A 266 -4.20 20.58 0.31
N THR A 267 -3.54 21.02 1.37
CA THR A 267 -2.92 22.35 1.46
C THR A 267 -1.45 22.32 1.03
N PRO A 268 -0.81 23.48 0.76
CA PRO A 268 0.61 23.53 0.41
C PRO A 268 1.51 22.87 1.48
N LEU A 269 2.53 22.16 1.04
CA LEU A 269 3.56 21.64 1.94
C LEU A 269 4.39 22.77 2.53
N VAL A 270 4.67 22.70 3.82
CA VAL A 270 5.43 23.72 4.57
C VAL A 270 6.86 23.28 4.93
N ILE A 271 7.37 22.26 4.24
CA ILE A 271 8.72 21.72 4.43
C ILE A 271 9.76 22.83 4.20
N GLN A 272 10.70 22.96 5.15
CA GLN A 272 11.80 23.92 5.10
C GLN A 272 13.10 23.25 4.64
N GLU A 273 14.10 24.06 4.22
CA GLU A 273 15.37 23.55 3.68
C GLU A 273 16.09 22.59 4.63
N ASP A 274 16.00 22.81 5.94
CA ASP A 274 16.66 21.98 6.97
C ASP A 274 15.91 20.67 7.30
N SER A 275 14.68 20.49 6.82
CA SER A 275 13.87 19.29 7.03
C SER A 275 13.63 18.45 5.77
N ILE A 276 13.97 18.95 4.58
CA ILE A 276 13.74 18.25 3.29
C ILE A 276 14.23 16.79 3.32
N GLU A 277 15.47 16.59 3.81
CA GLU A 277 16.08 15.27 3.84
C GLU A 277 15.31 14.27 4.72
N LEU A 278 14.65 14.74 5.79
CA LEU A 278 13.82 13.90 6.66
C LEU A 278 12.59 13.37 5.91
N HIS A 279 11.93 14.23 5.14
CA HIS A 279 10.74 13.85 4.36
C HIS A 279 11.08 12.96 3.16
N LEU A 280 12.25 13.13 2.56
CA LEU A 280 12.71 12.32 1.43
C LEU A 280 13.28 10.95 1.84
N ALA A 281 13.59 10.73 3.11
CA ALA A 281 14.34 9.56 3.56
C ALA A 281 13.63 8.22 3.23
N GLY A 282 12.33 8.10 3.53
CA GLY A 282 11.53 6.92 3.21
C GLY A 282 11.50 6.62 1.72
N PHE A 283 11.37 7.66 0.88
CA PHE A 283 11.37 7.51 -0.58
C PHE A 283 12.73 7.12 -1.13
N LYS A 284 13.82 7.69 -0.63
CA LYS A 284 15.19 7.28 -0.99
C LYS A 284 15.42 5.82 -0.64
N ALA A 285 15.04 5.40 0.56
CA ALA A 285 15.13 4.01 0.99
C ALA A 285 14.29 3.05 0.11
N ALA A 286 13.09 3.48 -0.30
CA ALA A 286 12.24 2.73 -1.22
C ALA A 286 12.86 2.59 -2.62
N ILE A 287 13.43 3.67 -3.16
CA ILE A 287 14.14 3.68 -4.45
C ILE A 287 15.32 2.71 -4.41
N ASP A 288 16.13 2.76 -3.36
CA ASP A 288 17.27 1.87 -3.15
C ASP A 288 16.84 0.40 -2.93
N ALA A 289 15.63 0.19 -2.41
CA ALA A 289 15.02 -1.14 -2.29
C ALA A 289 14.49 -1.70 -3.62
N GLY A 290 14.41 -0.88 -4.67
CA GLY A 290 13.92 -1.25 -5.99
C GLY A 290 12.43 -1.01 -6.19
N ALA A 291 11.82 -0.01 -5.53
CA ALA A 291 10.42 0.33 -5.72
C ALA A 291 10.08 0.54 -7.20
N ALA A 292 9.14 -0.23 -7.73
CA ALA A 292 8.80 -0.24 -9.14
C ALA A 292 7.95 0.97 -9.55
N ALA A 293 7.17 1.55 -8.61
CA ALA A 293 6.40 2.76 -8.85
C ALA A 293 6.50 3.74 -7.66
N VAL A 294 6.44 5.04 -7.98
CA VAL A 294 6.35 6.15 -7.01
C VAL A 294 5.17 7.03 -7.40
N MET A 295 4.38 7.44 -6.41
CA MET A 295 3.22 8.32 -6.61
C MET A 295 3.47 9.69 -6.00
N PRO A 296 3.66 10.75 -6.82
CA PRO A 296 3.62 12.13 -6.34
C PRO A 296 2.22 12.51 -5.86
N TYR A 297 2.15 13.35 -4.81
CA TYR A 297 0.90 13.75 -4.20
C TYR A 297 0.05 14.66 -5.09
N GLY A 298 -1.19 14.29 -5.33
CA GLY A 298 -2.08 14.95 -6.30
C GLY A 298 -2.80 16.20 -5.79
N TYR A 299 -2.66 16.54 -4.51
CA TYR A 299 -3.48 17.59 -3.89
C TYR A 299 -2.71 18.73 -3.26
N SER A 300 -1.38 18.66 -3.15
CA SER A 300 -0.54 19.69 -2.56
C SER A 300 0.48 20.27 -3.52
N THR A 301 0.73 21.59 -3.44
CA THR A 301 1.89 22.23 -4.03
C THR A 301 3.13 22.03 -3.15
N VAL A 302 4.32 22.19 -3.76
CA VAL A 302 5.62 21.92 -3.12
C VAL A 302 6.50 23.18 -3.18
N PRO A 303 6.15 24.26 -2.45
CA PRO A 303 6.76 25.58 -2.63
C PRO A 303 8.27 25.64 -2.41
N PHE A 304 8.83 24.77 -1.55
CA PHE A 304 10.26 24.75 -1.25
C PHE A 304 11.13 24.35 -2.44
N LEU A 305 10.59 23.64 -3.43
CA LEU A 305 11.31 23.31 -4.66
C LEU A 305 11.37 24.48 -5.66
N GLY A 306 10.50 25.48 -5.51
CA GLY A 306 10.43 26.57 -6.47
C GLY A 306 9.90 26.14 -7.84
N GLY A 307 10.19 26.94 -8.89
CA GLY A 307 9.75 26.62 -10.23
C GLY A 307 8.24 26.48 -10.35
N ASP A 308 7.77 25.49 -11.09
CA ASP A 308 6.35 25.23 -11.27
C ASP A 308 5.68 24.51 -10.07
N ALA A 309 6.48 23.99 -9.12
CA ALA A 309 5.98 23.35 -7.90
C ALA A 309 5.32 24.33 -6.91
N VAL A 310 5.51 25.64 -7.10
CA VAL A 310 4.85 26.69 -6.29
C VAL A 310 3.36 26.81 -6.62
N GLU A 311 2.98 26.56 -7.86
CA GLU A 311 1.61 26.79 -8.36
C GLU A 311 0.90 25.50 -8.78
N LYS A 312 1.66 24.43 -9.05
CA LYS A 312 1.13 23.12 -9.46
C LYS A 312 1.25 22.10 -8.35
N TYR A 313 0.32 21.16 -8.32
CA TYR A 313 0.42 20.00 -7.45
C TYR A 313 1.63 19.14 -7.81
N ALA A 314 2.13 18.36 -6.85
CA ALA A 314 3.34 17.57 -7.03
C ALA A 314 3.25 16.62 -8.25
N ASP A 315 2.09 16.03 -8.50
CA ASP A 315 1.82 15.13 -9.64
C ASP A 315 1.66 15.87 -11.01
N GLN A 316 1.80 17.18 -11.04
CA GLN A 316 1.72 18.02 -12.23
C GLN A 316 2.95 18.93 -12.39
N SER A 317 3.93 18.79 -11.51
CA SER A 317 5.12 19.62 -11.45
C SER A 317 6.34 18.93 -12.04
N SER A 318 6.98 19.59 -13.02
CA SER A 318 8.26 19.14 -13.58
C SER A 318 9.38 19.24 -12.54
N ALA A 319 9.36 20.24 -11.66
CA ALA A 319 10.34 20.36 -10.57
C ALA A 319 10.28 19.16 -9.63
N VAL A 320 9.10 18.59 -9.36
CA VAL A 320 8.94 17.40 -8.53
C VAL A 320 9.32 16.13 -9.28
N MET A 321 8.70 15.87 -10.43
CA MET A 321 8.82 14.56 -11.09
C MET A 321 10.07 14.44 -11.95
N THR A 322 10.40 15.49 -12.71
CA THR A 322 11.53 15.45 -13.66
C THR A 322 12.83 15.87 -12.97
N ASP A 323 12.85 17.01 -12.27
CA ASP A 323 14.09 17.56 -11.73
C ASP A 323 14.50 16.82 -10.45
N LEU A 324 13.61 16.71 -9.45
CA LEU A 324 13.93 16.06 -8.19
C LEU A 324 13.93 14.52 -8.34
N LEU A 325 12.79 13.90 -8.70
CA LEU A 325 12.66 12.44 -8.65
C LEU A 325 13.51 11.74 -9.71
N ARG A 326 13.44 12.17 -10.98
CA ARG A 326 14.25 11.59 -12.07
C ARG A 326 15.70 12.08 -12.03
N GLY A 327 15.90 13.41 -11.89
CA GLY A 327 17.20 14.05 -12.03
C GLY A 327 18.08 13.88 -10.81
N GLU A 328 17.65 14.35 -9.66
CA GLU A 328 18.48 14.33 -8.43
C GLU A 328 18.52 12.97 -7.77
N LEU A 329 17.35 12.30 -7.63
CA LEU A 329 17.28 10.98 -7.00
C LEU A 329 17.55 9.83 -7.97
N GLY A 330 17.66 10.08 -9.29
CA GLY A 330 18.00 9.08 -10.30
C GLY A 330 16.97 7.98 -10.49
N TYR A 331 15.71 8.21 -10.12
CA TYR A 331 14.66 7.21 -10.21
C TYR A 331 14.31 6.83 -11.66
N THR A 332 14.38 5.56 -12.00
CA THR A 332 14.14 5.04 -13.35
C THR A 332 12.83 4.27 -13.51
N GLY A 333 12.16 3.93 -12.40
CA GLY A 333 10.90 3.21 -12.39
C GLY A 333 9.70 4.02 -12.87
N ILE A 334 8.51 3.56 -12.63
CA ILE A 334 7.24 4.17 -13.05
C ILE A 334 6.88 5.34 -12.13
N ILE A 335 6.49 6.47 -12.71
CA ILE A 335 5.83 7.56 -11.98
C ILE A 335 4.34 7.50 -12.27
N GLN A 336 3.54 7.22 -11.24
CA GLN A 336 2.09 7.24 -11.32
C GLN A 336 1.54 8.48 -10.62
N THR A 337 0.65 9.22 -11.25
CA THR A 337 -0.06 10.31 -10.55
C THR A 337 -1.01 9.77 -9.49
N ASP A 338 -1.31 10.59 -8.51
CA ASP A 338 -2.53 10.46 -7.73
C ASP A 338 -3.78 10.68 -8.61
N TRP A 339 -4.99 10.66 -8.04
CA TRP A 339 -6.26 10.82 -8.78
C TRP A 339 -6.52 12.29 -9.11
N GLY A 340 -6.07 12.75 -10.27
CA GLY A 340 -6.13 14.13 -10.73
C GLY A 340 -7.04 14.36 -11.95
N LEU A 341 -7.04 15.59 -12.48
CA LEU A 341 -7.82 16.01 -13.64
C LEU A 341 -6.99 16.53 -14.81
N ASN A 342 -5.75 16.96 -14.59
CA ASN A 342 -4.88 17.53 -15.62
C ASN A 342 -3.90 16.52 -16.19
N PHE A 343 -4.41 15.50 -16.87
CA PHE A 343 -3.62 14.36 -17.38
C PHE A 343 -2.53 14.77 -18.39
N VAL A 344 -2.81 15.74 -19.28
CA VAL A 344 -1.83 16.25 -20.25
C VAL A 344 -0.70 16.98 -19.51
N GLY A 345 -1.03 17.82 -18.52
CA GLY A 345 -0.03 18.51 -17.71
C GLY A 345 0.86 17.54 -16.95
N ALA A 346 0.28 16.53 -16.31
CA ALA A 346 1.00 15.49 -15.57
C ALA A 346 1.92 14.67 -16.48
N ALA A 347 1.43 14.21 -17.64
CA ALA A 347 2.23 13.48 -18.60
C ALA A 347 3.43 14.29 -19.10
N ASN A 348 3.24 15.58 -19.42
CA ASN A 348 4.31 16.48 -19.82
C ASN A 348 5.30 16.82 -18.69
N ALA A 349 4.85 16.75 -17.44
CA ALA A 349 5.71 16.94 -16.26
C ALA A 349 6.50 15.68 -15.87
N GLY A 350 6.25 14.52 -16.52
CA GLY A 350 7.04 13.30 -16.34
C GLY A 350 6.29 12.07 -15.85
N ALA A 351 4.97 12.15 -15.63
CA ALA A 351 4.17 11.00 -15.22
C ALA A 351 4.04 9.95 -16.33
N ASP A 352 4.11 8.66 -15.96
CA ASP A 352 3.96 7.54 -16.88
C ASP A 352 2.55 6.94 -16.81
N ILE A 353 1.94 6.90 -15.62
CA ILE A 353 0.58 6.40 -15.38
C ILE A 353 -0.27 7.52 -14.79
N LEU A 354 -1.50 7.65 -15.25
CA LEU A 354 -2.40 8.76 -14.96
C LEU A 354 -3.62 8.29 -14.18
N GLY A 355 -3.57 8.41 -12.85
CA GLY A 355 -4.63 8.00 -11.93
C GLY A 355 -5.93 8.77 -12.17
N GLY A 356 -7.06 8.04 -12.29
CA GLY A 356 -8.37 8.61 -12.59
C GLY A 356 -8.63 8.92 -14.07
N ALA A 357 -7.61 8.79 -14.94
CA ALA A 357 -7.78 8.99 -16.37
C ALA A 357 -8.72 7.94 -16.96
N GLY A 358 -9.67 8.37 -17.78
CA GLY A 358 -10.58 7.50 -18.50
C GLY A 358 -10.22 7.36 -19.97
N VAL A 359 -10.87 6.44 -20.67
CA VAL A 359 -10.68 6.15 -22.10
C VAL A 359 -10.70 7.40 -22.99
N ARG A 360 -11.48 8.43 -22.62
CA ARG A 360 -11.53 9.69 -23.38
C ARG A 360 -10.26 10.53 -23.28
N SER A 361 -9.45 10.29 -22.27
CA SER A 361 -8.19 11.02 -22.07
C SER A 361 -7.15 10.69 -23.14
N THR A 362 -7.21 9.51 -23.78
CA THR A 362 -6.23 9.09 -24.80
C THR A 362 -6.11 10.07 -25.96
N ALA A 363 -7.23 10.56 -26.48
CA ALA A 363 -7.20 11.55 -27.57
C ALA A 363 -6.54 12.88 -27.15
N HIS A 364 -6.85 13.36 -25.94
CA HIS A 364 -6.23 14.57 -25.41
C HIS A 364 -4.73 14.41 -25.15
N LEU A 365 -4.30 13.20 -24.74
CA LEU A 365 -2.87 12.88 -24.56
C LEU A 365 -2.14 12.91 -25.91
N VAL A 366 -2.72 12.31 -26.95
CA VAL A 366 -2.12 12.34 -28.31
C VAL A 366 -2.05 13.76 -28.87
N ASP A 367 -3.05 14.59 -28.59
CA ASP A 367 -3.08 15.98 -29.06
C ASP A 367 -2.14 16.92 -28.27
N GLY A 368 -1.85 16.59 -27.00
CA GLY A 368 -1.17 17.51 -26.07
C GLY A 368 0.17 17.04 -25.50
N VAL A 369 0.62 15.83 -25.84
CA VAL A 369 1.88 15.25 -25.38
C VAL A 369 2.70 14.78 -26.57
N ASP A 370 3.99 15.09 -26.60
CA ASP A 370 4.87 14.67 -27.68
C ASP A 370 4.97 13.14 -27.79
N GLU A 371 5.04 12.60 -29.00
CA GLU A 371 5.09 11.16 -29.24
C GLU A 371 6.30 10.48 -28.55
N GLU A 372 7.43 11.18 -28.46
CA GLU A 372 8.62 10.70 -27.75
C GLU A 372 8.31 10.47 -26.26
N ARG A 373 7.59 11.40 -25.63
CA ARG A 373 7.17 11.28 -24.21
C ARG A 373 6.16 10.17 -24.01
N LEU A 374 5.16 10.03 -24.91
CA LEU A 374 4.22 8.91 -24.90
C LEU A 374 4.94 7.56 -25.02
N THR A 375 5.93 7.52 -25.92
CA THR A 375 6.74 6.31 -26.15
C THR A 375 7.59 5.96 -24.93
N ASP A 376 8.20 6.96 -24.28
CA ASP A 376 9.02 6.78 -23.09
C ASP A 376 8.19 6.28 -21.88
N ALA A 377 7.00 6.83 -21.65
CA ALA A 377 6.07 6.33 -20.64
C ALA A 377 5.64 4.90 -20.92
N CYS A 378 5.18 4.65 -22.15
CA CYS A 378 4.71 3.32 -22.57
C CYS A 378 5.82 2.27 -22.46
N ARG A 379 7.09 2.62 -22.74
CA ARG A 379 8.26 1.73 -22.60
C ARG A 379 8.39 1.20 -21.16
N ARG A 380 8.38 2.08 -20.15
CA ARG A 380 8.46 1.68 -18.73
C ARG A 380 7.31 0.80 -18.34
N ILE A 381 6.10 1.14 -18.77
CA ILE A 381 4.89 0.35 -18.52
C ILE A 381 5.00 -1.06 -19.11
N LEU A 382 5.42 -1.17 -20.38
CA LEU A 382 5.54 -2.45 -21.05
C LEU A 382 6.63 -3.34 -20.44
N ILE A 383 7.79 -2.77 -20.11
CA ILE A 383 8.86 -3.50 -19.40
C ILE A 383 8.31 -4.11 -18.11
N ALA A 384 7.63 -3.33 -17.27
CA ALA A 384 7.02 -3.84 -16.05
C ALA A 384 5.99 -4.95 -16.32
N LYS A 385 5.13 -4.81 -17.32
CA LYS A 385 4.16 -5.83 -17.71
C LYS A 385 4.81 -7.14 -18.18
N PHE A 386 5.92 -7.07 -18.92
CA PHE A 386 6.69 -8.25 -19.33
C PHE A 386 7.36 -8.92 -18.11
N GLN A 387 7.97 -8.14 -17.22
CA GLN A 387 8.58 -8.67 -15.99
C GLN A 387 7.56 -9.37 -15.09
N LEU A 388 6.32 -8.83 -15.01
CA LEU A 388 5.23 -9.46 -14.28
C LEU A 388 4.71 -10.77 -14.90
N GLY A 389 5.16 -11.15 -16.10
CA GLY A 389 4.72 -12.39 -16.77
C GLY A 389 3.24 -12.40 -17.18
N ILE A 390 2.56 -11.25 -17.15
CA ILE A 390 1.12 -11.20 -17.47
C ILE A 390 0.82 -11.33 -18.96
N PHE A 391 1.80 -11.17 -19.84
CA PHE A 391 1.67 -11.52 -21.25
C PHE A 391 1.59 -13.03 -21.45
N GLU A 392 2.31 -13.79 -20.64
CA GLU A 392 2.32 -15.25 -20.62
C GLU A 392 1.02 -15.79 -20.02
N ASN A 393 0.74 -15.39 -18.76
CA ASN A 393 -0.48 -15.80 -18.06
C ASN A 393 -1.11 -14.63 -17.28
N PRO A 394 -2.14 -13.95 -17.83
CA PRO A 394 -2.87 -12.90 -17.12
C PRO A 394 -4.00 -13.43 -16.23
N TYR A 395 -4.30 -14.74 -16.26
CA TYR A 395 -5.47 -15.34 -15.62
C TYR A 395 -5.15 -15.94 -14.25
N VAL A 396 -6.16 -16.01 -13.41
CA VAL A 396 -6.07 -16.62 -12.07
C VAL A 396 -7.07 -17.76 -11.89
N ASP A 397 -6.76 -18.67 -10.98
CA ASP A 397 -7.64 -19.77 -10.58
C ASP A 397 -8.68 -19.27 -9.56
N VAL A 398 -9.95 -19.24 -9.99
CA VAL A 398 -11.10 -18.78 -9.20
C VAL A 398 -11.27 -19.57 -7.90
N ASP A 399 -11.04 -20.88 -7.94
CA ASP A 399 -11.15 -21.72 -6.74
C ASP A 399 -9.97 -21.52 -5.80
N ASN A 400 -8.79 -21.18 -6.32
CA ASN A 400 -7.64 -20.79 -5.51
C ASN A 400 -7.87 -19.47 -4.78
N ALA A 401 -8.48 -18.48 -5.41
CA ALA A 401 -8.80 -17.20 -4.78
C ALA A 401 -9.58 -17.40 -3.46
N ALA A 402 -10.62 -18.25 -3.47
CA ALA A 402 -11.40 -18.55 -2.28
C ALA A 402 -10.65 -19.35 -1.19
N ARG A 403 -9.51 -19.97 -1.52
CA ARG A 403 -8.67 -20.65 -0.53
C ARG A 403 -7.62 -19.75 0.09
N VAL A 404 -7.16 -18.75 -0.64
CA VAL A 404 -6.07 -17.85 -0.24
C VAL A 404 -6.59 -16.67 0.57
N LEU A 405 -7.64 -15.98 0.09
CA LEU A 405 -8.15 -14.80 0.78
C LEU A 405 -8.72 -15.18 2.15
N GLY A 406 -8.28 -14.46 3.17
CA GLY A 406 -8.73 -14.62 4.55
C GLY A 406 -8.43 -16.00 5.14
N CYS A 407 -7.43 -16.74 4.63
CA CYS A 407 -7.06 -18.05 5.18
C CYS A 407 -6.50 -17.92 6.61
N ASP A 408 -6.47 -19.04 7.33
CA ASP A 408 -6.07 -19.05 8.75
C ASP A 408 -4.63 -18.56 8.95
N GLU A 409 -3.71 -18.86 8.02
CA GLU A 409 -2.34 -18.37 8.08
C GLU A 409 -2.29 -16.83 7.96
N HIS A 410 -3.05 -16.23 7.06
CA HIS A 410 -3.12 -14.78 6.89
C HIS A 410 -3.75 -14.11 8.13
N ARG A 411 -4.84 -14.67 8.64
CA ARG A 411 -5.48 -14.20 9.89
C ARG A 411 -4.55 -14.27 11.09
N ALA A 412 -3.70 -15.30 11.18
CA ALA A 412 -2.72 -15.42 12.26
C ALA A 412 -1.68 -14.31 12.24
N VAL A 413 -1.19 -13.91 11.05
CA VAL A 413 -0.26 -12.78 10.89
C VAL A 413 -0.93 -11.46 11.28
N ALA A 414 -2.18 -11.22 10.83
CA ALA A 414 -2.96 -10.04 11.20
C ALA A 414 -3.17 -9.95 12.73
N ARG A 415 -3.48 -11.07 13.38
CA ARG A 415 -3.68 -11.16 14.83
C ARG A 415 -2.40 -10.88 15.61
N GLU A 416 -1.26 -11.41 15.15
CA GLU A 416 0.04 -11.12 15.75
C GLU A 416 0.37 -9.64 15.66
N ALA A 417 0.16 -9.02 14.50
CA ALA A 417 0.42 -7.60 14.29
C ALA A 417 -0.48 -6.72 15.17
N ALA A 418 -1.77 -7.03 15.25
CA ALA A 418 -2.70 -6.35 16.14
C ALA A 418 -2.26 -6.45 17.62
N ALA A 419 -1.89 -7.64 18.08
CA ALA A 419 -1.47 -7.84 19.48
C ALA A 419 -0.16 -7.10 19.79
N ARG A 420 0.82 -7.13 18.89
CA ARG A 420 2.14 -6.50 19.09
C ARG A 420 2.12 -4.98 18.97
N SER A 421 1.09 -4.41 18.35
CA SER A 421 0.92 -2.97 18.23
C SER A 421 0.27 -2.32 19.45
N LEU A 422 -0.45 -3.08 20.29
CA LEU A 422 -1.12 -2.55 21.46
C LEU A 422 -0.12 -1.87 22.40
N THR A 423 -0.35 -0.59 22.73
CA THR A 423 0.58 0.24 23.48
C THR A 423 -0.04 0.67 24.80
N LEU A 424 0.53 0.22 25.91
CA LEU A 424 0.07 0.58 27.25
C LEU A 424 0.85 1.81 27.74
N VAL A 425 0.15 2.94 27.96
CA VAL A 425 0.81 4.19 28.36
C VAL A 425 0.51 4.59 29.82
N LYS A 426 -0.51 4.00 30.45
CA LYS A 426 -0.77 4.07 31.88
C LYS A 426 -1.20 2.70 32.39
N TYR A 427 -0.72 2.31 33.59
CA TYR A 427 -0.96 1.00 34.18
C TYR A 427 -1.02 1.09 35.70
N GLU A 428 -2.20 1.42 36.22
CA GLU A 428 -2.49 1.53 37.64
C GLU A 428 -3.69 0.64 37.99
N ASN A 429 -3.74 0.06 39.16
CA ASN A 429 -4.85 -0.78 39.64
C ASN A 429 -5.35 -1.84 38.64
N ALA A 430 -4.50 -2.28 37.71
CA ALA A 430 -4.90 -3.15 36.62
C ALA A 430 -5.28 -4.54 37.12
N VAL A 431 -6.41 -5.05 36.66
CA VAL A 431 -6.96 -6.36 37.01
C VAL A 431 -7.34 -7.09 35.72
N SER A 432 -6.91 -8.35 35.58
CA SER A 432 -7.34 -9.18 34.46
C SER A 432 -8.86 -9.39 34.48
N LEU A 433 -9.50 -9.34 33.31
CA LEU A 433 -10.93 -9.56 33.15
C LEU A 433 -11.35 -11.02 33.33
N ALA A 434 -10.39 -11.95 33.39
CA ALA A 434 -10.65 -13.38 33.49
C ALA A 434 -11.45 -13.74 34.77
N GLY A 435 -12.62 -14.38 34.56
CA GLY A 435 -13.49 -14.83 35.65
C GLY A 435 -14.25 -13.71 36.37
N GLN A 436 -14.29 -12.50 35.83
CA GLN A 436 -15.02 -11.36 36.39
C GLN A 436 -16.28 -11.03 35.59
N SER A 437 -17.23 -10.36 36.25
CA SER A 437 -18.26 -9.56 35.57
C SER A 437 -17.79 -8.11 35.51
N PHE A 438 -17.96 -7.45 34.38
CA PHE A 438 -17.48 -6.09 34.14
C PHE A 438 -18.40 -5.30 33.22
N ILE A 439 -18.15 -4.02 33.15
CA ILE A 439 -18.85 -3.10 32.24
C ILE A 439 -18.01 -2.89 30.98
N VAL A 440 -18.65 -2.89 29.82
CA VAL A 440 -18.12 -2.34 28.58
C VAL A 440 -18.87 -1.06 28.27
N ALA A 441 -18.16 0.03 28.01
CA ALA A 441 -18.76 1.33 27.79
C ALA A 441 -18.29 1.99 26.48
N GLY A 442 -19.13 2.87 25.93
CA GLY A 442 -18.83 3.68 24.75
C GLY A 442 -19.32 3.07 23.43
N GLU A 443 -19.78 3.93 22.54
CA GLU A 443 -20.32 3.51 21.22
C GLU A 443 -19.29 2.77 20.35
N LEU A 444 -18.00 3.13 20.49
CA LEU A 444 -16.92 2.52 19.69
C LEU A 444 -16.67 1.06 20.06
N ALA A 445 -17.12 0.60 21.25
CA ALA A 445 -17.01 -0.79 21.64
C ALA A 445 -17.80 -1.73 20.72
N ASP A 446 -18.92 -1.27 20.17
CA ASP A 446 -19.79 -2.03 19.28
C ASP A 446 -19.78 -1.47 17.85
N ASN A 447 -18.60 -1.07 17.38
CA ASN A 447 -18.42 -0.48 16.05
C ASN A 447 -17.24 -1.14 15.31
N VAL A 448 -17.56 -2.06 14.39
CA VAL A 448 -16.54 -2.77 13.61
C VAL A 448 -15.72 -1.83 12.71
N ARG A 449 -16.35 -0.77 12.16
CA ARG A 449 -15.63 0.22 11.33
C ARG A 449 -14.56 0.97 12.08
N ALA A 450 -14.72 1.15 13.39
CA ALA A 450 -13.73 1.85 14.20
C ALA A 450 -12.39 1.10 14.31
N LEU A 451 -12.31 -0.14 13.83
CA LEU A 451 -11.11 -0.97 13.89
C LEU A 451 -10.14 -0.78 12.72
N ASN A 452 -10.57 -0.16 11.62
CA ASN A 452 -9.74 0.30 10.51
C ASN A 452 -10.13 1.72 10.09
N SER A 453 -9.23 2.35 9.34
CA SER A 453 -9.45 3.60 8.63
C SER A 453 -8.88 3.48 7.20
N GLY A 454 -8.54 4.60 6.56
CA GLY A 454 -8.00 4.58 5.21
C GLY A 454 -9.04 4.18 4.15
N TRP A 455 -8.56 3.69 3.02
CA TRP A 455 -9.38 3.30 1.88
C TRP A 455 -10.01 1.92 2.12
N THR A 456 -11.24 1.90 2.63
CA THR A 456 -12.01 0.67 2.91
C THR A 456 -13.48 0.84 2.53
N ALA A 457 -14.25 -0.25 2.61
CA ALA A 457 -15.68 -0.25 2.29
C ALA A 457 -16.46 0.85 3.02
N LYS A 458 -17.28 1.62 2.29
CA LYS A 458 -18.04 2.76 2.83
C LYS A 458 -19.23 2.34 3.68
N GLU A 459 -19.86 1.22 3.34
CA GLU A 459 -21.07 0.75 4.01
C GLU A 459 -20.71 -0.24 5.13
N PRO A 460 -21.16 0.00 6.36
CA PRO A 460 -20.86 -0.87 7.50
C PRO A 460 -21.31 -2.33 7.31
N THR A 461 -22.33 -2.56 6.50
CA THR A 461 -22.89 -3.90 6.24
C THR A 461 -21.98 -4.77 5.38
N GLU A 462 -20.98 -4.19 4.72
CA GLU A 462 -20.01 -4.89 3.87
C GLU A 462 -18.80 -5.38 4.67
N LEU A 463 -18.51 -4.75 5.82
CA LEU A 463 -17.41 -5.16 6.68
C LEU A 463 -17.82 -6.35 7.56
N ARG A 464 -17.13 -7.48 7.35
CA ARG A 464 -17.30 -8.70 8.15
C ARG A 464 -16.21 -8.75 9.21
N GLY A 465 -16.56 -8.41 10.45
CA GLY A 465 -15.62 -8.43 11.56
C GLY A 465 -16.34 -8.58 12.90
N THR A 466 -15.56 -8.74 13.95
CA THR A 466 -16.01 -8.83 15.34
C THR A 466 -15.76 -7.50 16.02
N THR A 467 -16.74 -6.96 16.76
CA THR A 467 -16.56 -5.75 17.57
C THR A 467 -15.80 -6.06 18.87
N ILE A 468 -15.21 -5.04 19.51
CA ILE A 468 -14.53 -5.23 20.80
C ILE A 468 -15.52 -5.76 21.85
N LEU A 469 -16.77 -5.27 21.84
CA LEU A 469 -17.84 -5.76 22.71
C LEU A 469 -18.11 -7.25 22.50
N GLU A 470 -18.23 -7.68 21.25
CA GLU A 470 -18.46 -9.10 20.91
C GLU A 470 -17.29 -9.97 21.33
N ALA A 471 -16.04 -9.56 21.05
CA ALA A 471 -14.85 -10.31 21.46
C ALA A 471 -14.73 -10.45 22.99
N LEU A 472 -15.04 -9.41 23.75
CA LEU A 472 -15.08 -9.45 25.21
C LEU A 472 -16.19 -10.37 25.73
N ARG A 473 -17.38 -10.33 25.10
CA ARG A 473 -18.51 -11.22 25.43
C ARG A 473 -18.22 -12.68 25.11
N GLU A 474 -17.53 -12.95 24.04
CA GLU A 474 -17.12 -14.29 23.66
C GLU A 474 -16.21 -14.92 24.74
N LYS A 475 -15.28 -14.14 25.28
CA LYS A 475 -14.35 -14.60 26.32
C LYS A 475 -14.99 -14.69 27.72
N ALA A 476 -15.80 -13.73 28.08
CA ALA A 476 -16.37 -13.65 29.44
C ALA A 476 -17.68 -14.43 29.62
N GLY A 477 -18.43 -14.65 28.55
CA GLY A 477 -19.87 -14.97 28.58
C GLY A 477 -20.71 -13.68 28.58
N VAL A 478 -21.78 -13.67 27.77
CA VAL A 478 -22.66 -12.49 27.58
C VAL A 478 -23.26 -12.01 28.91
N GLU A 479 -23.59 -12.92 29.82
CA GLU A 479 -24.15 -12.66 31.15
C GLU A 479 -23.20 -11.90 32.08
N ASN A 480 -21.91 -11.94 31.81
CA ASN A 480 -20.87 -11.28 32.63
C ASN A 480 -20.50 -9.88 32.10
N VAL A 481 -21.09 -9.45 30.97
CA VAL A 481 -20.76 -8.17 30.32
C VAL A 481 -21.99 -7.27 30.25
N THR A 482 -21.99 -6.20 31.04
CA THR A 482 -22.98 -5.15 30.95
C THR A 482 -22.49 -4.07 29.97
N TYR A 483 -23.30 -3.73 28.97
CA TYR A 483 -22.96 -2.70 27.97
C TYR A 483 -23.73 -1.42 28.20
N ILE A 484 -23.02 -0.27 28.20
CA ILE A 484 -23.58 1.08 28.32
C ILE A 484 -22.93 2.02 27.29
N THR A 485 -23.69 2.99 26.79
CA THR A 485 -23.21 3.89 25.71
C THR A 485 -22.99 5.33 26.15
N ASP A 486 -23.61 5.75 27.24
CA ASP A 486 -23.61 7.15 27.66
C ASP A 486 -23.46 7.32 29.18
N ALA A 487 -23.02 8.52 29.61
CA ALA A 487 -22.78 8.84 31.00
C ALA A 487 -24.03 8.80 31.89
N ALA A 488 -25.23 9.04 31.36
CA ALA A 488 -26.47 9.02 32.13
C ALA A 488 -26.92 7.60 32.50
N SER A 489 -26.42 6.60 31.77
CA SER A 489 -26.68 5.19 32.00
C SER A 489 -25.70 4.54 32.98
N VAL A 490 -24.68 5.28 33.48
CA VAL A 490 -23.70 4.77 34.44
C VAL A 490 -24.37 4.57 35.82
N PRO A 491 -24.30 3.37 36.45
CA PRO A 491 -24.80 3.13 37.77
C PRO A 491 -24.14 4.04 38.83
N ALA A 492 -24.87 4.42 39.88
CA ALA A 492 -24.37 5.35 40.88
C ALA A 492 -23.22 4.80 41.74
N ASP A 493 -23.07 3.48 41.85
CA ASP A 493 -22.00 2.82 42.61
C ASP A 493 -21.48 1.63 41.80
N LEU A 494 -20.21 1.70 41.42
CA LEU A 494 -19.45 0.68 40.72
C LEU A 494 -18.22 0.24 41.52
N SER A 495 -18.21 0.48 42.83
CA SER A 495 -17.09 0.12 43.70
C SER A 495 -16.75 -1.37 43.59
N GLY A 496 -15.50 -1.66 43.21
CA GLY A 496 -15.00 -3.02 43.02
C GLY A 496 -15.36 -3.66 41.68
N MET A 497 -15.96 -2.89 40.75
CA MET A 497 -16.18 -3.32 39.36
C MET A 497 -15.11 -2.75 38.41
N THR A 498 -14.80 -3.49 37.40
CA THR A 498 -13.97 -3.01 36.26
C THR A 498 -14.88 -2.50 35.15
N ALA A 499 -14.50 -1.38 34.56
CA ALA A 499 -15.13 -0.82 33.37
C ALA A 499 -14.11 -0.69 32.23
N VAL A 500 -14.34 -1.39 31.13
CA VAL A 500 -13.60 -1.21 29.88
C VAL A 500 -14.34 -0.18 29.05
N VAL A 501 -13.79 1.02 28.87
CA VAL A 501 -14.40 2.06 28.05
C VAL A 501 -13.63 2.21 26.75
N VAL A 502 -14.33 2.06 25.60
CA VAL A 502 -13.74 2.21 24.27
C VAL A 502 -14.09 3.59 23.74
N VAL A 503 -13.06 4.39 23.53
CA VAL A 503 -13.15 5.81 23.16
C VAL A 503 -12.20 6.14 22.01
N GLY A 504 -12.30 7.32 21.43
CA GLY A 504 -11.42 7.80 20.38
C GLY A 504 -12.16 8.35 19.16
N GLU A 505 -11.55 8.21 18.00
CA GLU A 505 -12.12 8.65 16.72
C GLU A 505 -13.14 7.66 16.18
N LYS A 506 -14.29 8.18 15.74
CA LYS A 506 -15.17 7.41 14.84
C LYS A 506 -14.41 7.23 13.53
N SER A 507 -14.34 6.01 13.03
CA SER A 507 -13.70 5.75 11.77
C SER A 507 -14.45 6.41 10.61
N GLY A 508 -13.71 6.92 9.68
CA GLY A 508 -14.07 7.15 8.30
C GLY A 508 -12.80 7.08 7.48
N THR A 509 -12.87 6.74 6.21
CA THR A 509 -11.87 7.10 5.23
C THR A 509 -11.72 8.61 5.31
N HIS A 510 -10.57 9.12 5.73
CA HIS A 510 -10.33 10.55 5.83
C HIS A 510 -11.32 11.38 6.69
N GLU A 511 -12.08 10.74 7.60
CA GLU A 511 -12.97 11.44 8.51
C GLU A 511 -12.36 11.55 9.93
N PRO A 512 -12.51 12.65 10.61
CA PRO A 512 -13.12 13.91 10.18
C PRO A 512 -12.23 14.60 9.16
N SER A 513 -12.78 14.71 7.98
CA SER A 513 -12.17 15.00 6.71
C SER A 513 -10.92 15.88 6.80
N TRP A 514 -9.79 15.30 6.38
CA TRP A 514 -8.66 16.06 5.86
C TRP A 514 -7.84 16.87 6.86
N GLY A 515 -8.05 16.69 8.15
CA GLY A 515 -7.38 17.40 9.23
C GLY A 515 -8.35 18.04 10.23
N THR A 516 -7.85 18.44 11.37
CA THR A 516 -8.65 19.09 12.42
C THR A 516 -7.89 20.24 13.04
N ALA A 517 -8.61 21.31 13.34
CA ALA A 517 -8.04 22.46 14.07
C ALA A 517 -7.72 22.14 15.54
N THR A 518 -8.29 21.07 16.09
CA THR A 518 -8.08 20.68 17.50
C THR A 518 -7.89 19.19 17.66
N LEU A 519 -6.96 18.81 18.54
CA LEU A 519 -6.73 17.44 19.01
C LEU A 519 -7.24 17.25 20.45
N GLU A 520 -8.06 18.18 20.94
CA GLU A 520 -8.76 18.00 22.21
C GLU A 520 -9.65 16.76 22.16
N PHE A 521 -9.62 15.96 23.22
CA PHE A 521 -10.40 14.73 23.26
C PHE A 521 -11.89 15.03 23.37
N PRO A 522 -12.79 14.27 22.69
CA PRO A 522 -14.23 14.58 22.64
C PRO A 522 -14.87 14.67 24.04
N GLU A 523 -15.49 15.81 24.37
CA GLU A 523 -16.05 16.10 25.70
C GLU A 523 -17.10 15.06 26.15
N GLU A 524 -17.92 14.56 25.23
CA GLU A 524 -18.93 13.54 25.53
C GLU A 524 -18.31 12.23 26.02
N GLN A 525 -17.22 11.82 25.37
CA GLN A 525 -16.48 10.62 25.76
C GLN A 525 -15.78 10.84 27.11
N LEU A 526 -15.18 12.01 27.34
CA LEU A 526 -14.59 12.35 28.64
C LEU A 526 -15.63 12.36 29.78
N ARG A 527 -16.88 12.83 29.51
CA ARG A 527 -17.98 12.76 30.49
C ARG A 527 -18.34 11.30 30.83
N LEU A 528 -18.33 10.39 29.86
CA LEU A 528 -18.57 8.96 30.10
C LEU A 528 -17.48 8.36 31.00
N VAL A 529 -16.21 8.60 30.66
CA VAL A 529 -15.06 8.11 31.44
C VAL A 529 -15.10 8.69 32.87
N GLY A 530 -15.31 10.00 33.04
CA GLY A 530 -15.42 10.65 34.33
C GLY A 530 -16.62 10.16 35.16
N ALA A 531 -17.72 9.76 34.53
CA ALA A 531 -18.86 9.19 35.24
C ALA A 531 -18.55 7.78 35.78
N LEU A 532 -17.80 6.98 35.06
CA LEU A 532 -17.34 5.65 35.48
C LEU A 532 -16.37 5.77 36.67
N ASP A 533 -15.39 6.66 36.58
CA ASP A 533 -14.44 6.95 37.65
C ASP A 533 -15.16 7.48 38.92
N ALA A 534 -16.04 8.46 38.76
CA ALA A 534 -16.83 9.03 39.88
C ALA A 534 -17.75 8.00 40.55
N ALA A 535 -18.20 6.96 39.84
CA ALA A 535 -18.96 5.86 40.40
C ALA A 535 -18.07 4.82 41.12
N GLY A 536 -16.75 4.97 41.10
CA GLY A 536 -15.77 4.11 41.76
C GLY A 536 -15.38 2.85 41.01
N ALA A 537 -15.56 2.82 39.69
CA ALA A 537 -15.07 1.75 38.84
C ALA A 537 -13.54 1.78 38.70
N ASN A 538 -12.90 0.60 38.54
CA ASN A 538 -11.56 0.53 37.99
C ASN A 538 -11.65 0.70 36.47
N VAL A 539 -11.20 1.84 35.96
CA VAL A 539 -11.41 2.24 34.56
C VAL A 539 -10.22 1.85 33.67
N ILE A 540 -10.47 1.00 32.70
CA ILE A 540 -9.54 0.67 31.61
C ILE A 540 -10.03 1.36 30.34
N ALA A 541 -9.32 2.40 29.88
CA ALA A 541 -9.65 3.06 28.63
C ALA A 541 -8.89 2.42 27.47
N VAL A 542 -9.62 1.95 26.44
CA VAL A 542 -9.09 1.48 25.16
C VAL A 542 -9.32 2.58 24.13
N VAL A 543 -8.24 3.08 23.53
CA VAL A 543 -8.31 4.24 22.63
C VAL A 543 -8.11 3.80 21.17
N LEU A 544 -9.11 4.09 20.35
CA LEU A 544 -9.06 3.94 18.88
C LEU A 544 -8.78 5.32 18.29
N MET A 545 -7.64 5.50 17.60
CA MET A 545 -7.23 6.81 17.12
C MET A 545 -6.36 6.73 15.87
N ASN A 546 -6.48 7.74 15.01
CA ASN A 546 -5.64 7.95 13.83
C ASN A 546 -4.47 8.89 14.11
N ARG A 547 -4.59 9.72 15.15
CA ARG A 547 -3.75 10.90 15.41
C ARG A 547 -3.43 11.02 16.90
N ALA A 548 -2.37 11.76 17.20
CA ALA A 548 -1.93 12.01 18.57
C ALA A 548 -2.84 13.04 19.29
N TYR A 549 -3.94 12.60 19.87
CA TYR A 549 -4.83 13.44 20.68
C TYR A 549 -4.18 13.91 21.97
N VAL A 550 -4.67 15.03 22.53
CA VAL A 550 -4.38 15.47 23.90
C VAL A 550 -5.07 14.50 24.87
N LEU A 551 -4.30 13.56 25.41
CA LEU A 551 -4.82 12.49 26.26
C LEU A 551 -4.78 12.81 27.77
N THR A 552 -4.30 13.98 28.19
CA THR A 552 -4.17 14.34 29.60
C THR A 552 -5.49 14.18 30.40
N PRO A 553 -6.66 14.68 29.94
CA PRO A 553 -7.89 14.49 30.67
C PRO A 553 -8.33 13.02 30.78
N LEU A 554 -8.02 12.21 29.77
CA LEU A 554 -8.32 10.79 29.78
C LEU A 554 -7.38 10.03 30.71
N ALA A 555 -6.08 10.37 30.68
CA ALA A 555 -5.08 9.78 31.56
C ALA A 555 -5.33 10.12 33.05
N ASP A 556 -5.93 11.29 33.36
CA ASP A 556 -6.29 11.66 34.73
C ASP A 556 -7.47 10.83 35.26
N ALA A 557 -8.42 10.45 34.42
CA ALA A 557 -9.65 9.77 34.80
C ALA A 557 -9.61 8.22 34.66
N ALA A 558 -8.67 7.65 33.92
CA ALA A 558 -8.55 6.19 33.74
C ALA A 558 -7.42 5.62 34.60
N ASP A 559 -7.62 4.43 35.19
CA ASP A 559 -6.56 3.67 35.89
C ASP A 559 -5.57 3.03 34.94
N SER A 560 -6.04 2.56 33.80
CA SER A 560 -5.17 2.04 32.73
C SER A 560 -5.56 2.62 31.38
N LEU A 561 -4.55 2.91 30.54
CA LEU A 561 -4.73 3.51 29.22
C LEU A 561 -4.01 2.68 28.17
N LEU A 562 -4.80 1.97 27.34
CA LEU A 562 -4.36 1.11 26.28
C LEU A 562 -4.68 1.74 24.92
N LEU A 563 -3.66 2.07 24.15
CA LEU A 563 -3.81 2.58 22.79
C LEU A 563 -3.85 1.40 21.84
N ALA A 564 -4.93 1.25 21.10
CA ALA A 564 -5.12 0.20 20.11
C ALA A 564 -5.00 0.75 18.67
N TYR A 565 -5.00 2.08 18.49
CA TYR A 565 -4.99 2.77 17.20
C TYR A 565 -6.10 2.24 16.27
N ARG A 566 -5.76 1.56 15.17
CA ARG A 566 -6.66 0.86 14.25
C ARG A 566 -6.21 -0.60 14.10
N PRO A 567 -6.62 -1.47 15.00
CA PRO A 567 -6.01 -2.80 15.15
C PRO A 567 -6.41 -3.82 14.08
N GLY A 568 -7.25 -3.41 13.13
CA GLY A 568 -7.70 -4.27 12.04
C GLY A 568 -9.05 -4.97 12.29
N VAL A 569 -9.92 -4.93 11.29
CA VAL A 569 -11.26 -5.54 11.35
C VAL A 569 -11.20 -7.06 11.53
N THR A 570 -10.22 -7.72 10.92
CA THR A 570 -10.16 -9.20 10.93
C THR A 570 -9.90 -9.79 12.31
N CYS A 571 -8.94 -9.24 13.06
CA CYS A 571 -8.48 -9.84 14.33
C CYS A 571 -8.23 -8.82 15.46
N GLY A 572 -8.39 -7.52 15.21
CA GLY A 572 -8.04 -6.48 16.19
C GLY A 572 -8.84 -6.55 17.49
N ALA A 573 -10.14 -6.80 17.39
CA ALA A 573 -10.99 -6.93 18.57
C ALA A 573 -10.60 -8.12 19.45
N GLN A 574 -10.24 -9.26 18.84
CA GLN A 574 -9.75 -10.44 19.55
C GLN A 574 -8.41 -10.15 20.22
N ALA A 575 -7.49 -9.44 19.54
CA ALA A 575 -6.20 -9.08 20.13
C ALA A 575 -6.37 -8.18 21.37
N VAL A 576 -7.26 -7.17 21.31
CA VAL A 576 -7.60 -6.33 22.47
C VAL A 576 -8.18 -7.16 23.59
N ALA A 577 -9.13 -8.04 23.31
CA ALA A 577 -9.74 -8.91 24.32
C ALA A 577 -8.71 -9.84 24.98
N GLU A 578 -7.83 -10.49 24.19
CA GLU A 578 -6.77 -11.36 24.72
C GLU A 578 -5.78 -10.60 25.61
N ALA A 579 -5.39 -9.41 25.22
CA ALA A 579 -4.55 -8.57 26.04
C ALA A 579 -5.20 -8.27 27.41
N LEU A 580 -6.47 -7.82 27.42
CA LEU A 580 -7.18 -7.48 28.67
C LEU A 580 -7.51 -8.69 29.54
N PHE A 581 -7.59 -9.89 28.96
CA PHE A 581 -7.72 -11.15 29.72
C PHE A 581 -6.37 -11.68 30.24
N GLY A 582 -5.26 -11.00 29.90
CA GLY A 582 -3.91 -11.39 30.29
C GLY A 582 -3.41 -12.67 29.57
N GLU A 583 -3.92 -12.93 28.38
CA GLU A 583 -3.55 -14.06 27.53
C GLU A 583 -2.47 -13.71 26.51
N ALA A 584 -2.31 -12.41 26.21
CA ALA A 584 -1.28 -11.88 25.33
C ALA A 584 -0.47 -10.78 26.03
N ALA A 585 0.83 -10.74 25.72
CA ALA A 585 1.71 -9.65 26.16
C ALA A 585 1.35 -8.34 25.42
N ILE A 586 1.55 -7.21 26.11
CA ILE A 586 1.44 -5.88 25.51
C ILE A 586 2.87 -5.33 25.41
N THR A 587 3.34 -5.06 24.18
CA THR A 587 4.73 -4.69 23.91
C THR A 587 4.89 -3.50 22.99
N GLY A 588 3.80 -3.00 22.39
CA GLY A 588 3.81 -1.87 21.47
C GLY A 588 4.41 -0.60 22.09
N LYS A 589 4.97 0.24 21.23
CA LYS A 589 5.56 1.53 21.59
C LYS A 589 4.88 2.64 20.81
N LEU A 590 4.84 3.86 21.38
CA LEU A 590 4.29 5.02 20.68
C LEU A 590 5.05 5.30 19.39
N PRO A 591 4.38 5.33 18.23
CA PRO A 591 4.99 5.68 16.96
C PRO A 591 5.17 7.20 16.77
N PHE A 592 4.64 8.00 17.72
CA PHE A 592 4.71 9.46 17.77
C PHE A 592 4.61 9.97 19.22
N GLN A 593 4.98 11.24 19.44
CA GLN A 593 4.77 11.93 20.70
C GLN A 593 3.27 12.18 20.96
N ILE A 594 2.84 12.08 22.21
CA ILE A 594 1.47 12.46 22.63
C ILE A 594 1.52 13.84 23.30
N PRO A 595 0.84 14.87 22.76
CA PRO A 595 0.82 16.20 23.39
C PRO A 595 0.08 16.18 24.74
N ALA A 596 0.57 16.96 25.70
CA ALA A 596 -0.11 17.16 26.98
C ALA A 596 -1.22 18.20 26.89
N ARG A 597 -1.13 19.15 25.96
CA ARG A 597 -2.09 20.25 25.76
C ARG A 597 -2.00 20.78 24.33
N MET A 598 -3.06 21.42 23.87
CA MET A 598 -3.19 21.89 22.49
C MET A 598 -2.17 22.98 22.12
N GLU A 599 -1.76 23.83 23.10
CA GLU A 599 -0.76 24.87 22.85
C GLU A 599 0.59 24.32 22.37
N GLN A 600 0.94 23.10 22.75
CA GLN A 600 2.18 22.45 22.30
C GLN A 600 2.08 22.08 20.82
N VAL A 601 0.93 21.59 20.38
CA VAL A 601 0.66 21.27 18.96
C VAL A 601 0.75 22.52 18.09
N LEU A 602 0.21 23.64 18.58
CA LEU A 602 0.23 24.92 17.86
C LEU A 602 1.60 25.61 17.87
N ALA A 603 2.50 25.21 18.77
CA ALA A 603 3.83 25.80 18.91
C ALA A 603 4.93 25.05 18.14
N GLN A 604 4.68 23.79 17.76
CA GLN A 604 5.64 22.98 16.99
C GLN A 604 5.79 23.46 15.55
N ARG A 605 6.90 23.11 14.92
CA ARG A 605 7.05 23.22 13.47
C ARG A 605 6.34 22.04 12.79
N GLU A 606 5.47 22.34 11.83
CA GLU A 606 4.65 21.34 11.13
C GLU A 606 5.48 20.35 10.28
N ASP A 607 6.74 20.69 9.97
CA ASP A 607 7.65 19.90 9.14
C ASP A 607 8.75 19.16 9.93
N LEU A 608 8.73 19.24 11.25
CA LEU A 608 9.69 18.54 12.10
C LEU A 608 9.03 17.40 12.91
N PRO A 609 9.59 16.19 12.85
CA PRO A 609 9.17 15.13 13.76
C PRO A 609 9.71 15.39 15.17
N LYS A 610 9.01 14.90 16.19
CA LYS A 610 9.44 14.96 17.60
C LYS A 610 9.69 16.39 18.12
N ASP A 611 8.93 17.36 17.62
CA ASP A 611 9.10 18.79 17.94
C ASP A 611 8.14 19.27 19.05
N ILE A 612 7.36 18.39 19.66
CA ILE A 612 6.50 18.73 20.79
C ILE A 612 7.35 18.82 22.07
N ALA A 613 7.52 20.03 22.58
CA ALA A 613 8.24 20.27 23.83
C ALA A 613 7.45 19.76 25.05
N GLU A 614 8.07 18.96 25.91
CA GLU A 614 7.44 18.39 27.13
C GLU A 614 6.10 17.66 26.85
N PRO A 615 6.06 16.66 25.94
CA PRO A 615 4.85 15.93 25.64
C PRO A 615 4.32 15.18 26.87
N LEU A 616 3.06 14.75 26.84
CA LEU A 616 2.50 13.84 27.85
C LEU A 616 3.25 12.52 27.87
N TYR A 617 3.51 11.98 26.69
CA TYR A 617 4.31 10.77 26.49
C TYR A 617 5.26 10.98 25.30
N GLU A 618 6.52 10.59 25.50
CA GLU A 618 7.56 10.68 24.48
C GLU A 618 7.39 9.60 23.39
N TYR A 619 7.92 9.85 22.20
CA TYR A 619 8.09 8.84 21.16
C TYR A 619 8.79 7.59 21.74
N GLY A 620 8.33 6.41 21.35
CA GLY A 620 8.88 5.14 21.80
C GLY A 620 8.49 4.74 23.24
N PHE A 621 7.70 5.56 23.93
CA PHE A 621 7.17 5.19 25.24
C PHE A 621 6.14 4.05 25.12
N GLY A 622 6.11 3.16 26.11
CA GLY A 622 5.14 2.08 26.25
C GLY A 622 5.57 1.17 27.39
N ILE A 623 4.62 0.84 28.25
CA ILE A 623 4.79 -0.07 29.39
C ILE A 623 4.61 -1.50 28.89
N GLU A 624 5.66 -2.32 29.03
CA GLU A 624 5.59 -3.73 28.66
C GLU A 624 5.04 -4.57 29.80
N VAL A 625 4.07 -5.42 29.47
CA VAL A 625 3.51 -6.39 30.41
C VAL A 625 3.35 -7.75 29.72
N GLU A 626 3.82 -8.81 30.38
CA GLU A 626 3.66 -10.17 29.85
C GLU A 626 2.20 -10.65 29.96
N SER A 627 1.46 -10.14 30.94
CA SER A 627 0.07 -10.53 31.19
C SER A 627 -0.64 -9.41 31.96
N PHE A 628 -1.67 -8.79 31.36
CA PHE A 628 -2.42 -7.70 31.96
C PHE A 628 -3.12 -8.14 33.25
N GLY A 629 -2.97 -7.36 34.31
CA GLY A 629 -3.62 -7.61 35.60
C GLY A 629 -3.04 -8.75 36.45
N ARG A 630 -1.81 -9.17 36.17
CA ARG A 630 -1.09 -10.19 36.96
C ARG A 630 0.16 -9.62 37.59
#